data_edaa5f86a9076d060b9aca143c59b3fb
#
_entry.id   edaa5f86a9076d060b9aca143c59b3fb
#
_cell.length_a   1.000
_cell.length_b   1.000
_cell.length_c   1.000
_cell.angle_alpha   90.00
_cell.angle_beta   90.00
_cell.angle_gamma   90.00
#
_symmetry.space_group_name_H-M   'P 1'
#
loop_
_entity.id
_entity.type
_entity.pdbx_description
1 polymer ?
#
loop_
_entity_poly.entity_id
_entity_poly.type
_entity_poly.pdbx_seq_one_letter_code
_entity_poly.pdbx_strand_id
1 'polypeptide(L)'
;MILAAGTSGTIIATVGAFLLITLLLVSLLLFVKQKLSPSGPVTIMINGEREIEVASGDSLLTTLGSNKIFLPSACGGGGTCIQCECHVNEGGGEALPTEIPHFSRKELKSGARLACQVKVKQNMNISIPEEVFGIKKWDAVVVRNYNVASFIKEFVVEIPADMGYKAGGYIQIEIPPCEVKFADMDITAHPEEHETPDKFKAEWDKFKLRPLVMKNKETIERAYSMASYPAEGREIMLNVRIATPPFDRAKGGWMDVNPGVASSYIFGLKKGDKCIISGPYGEFFINESEAEMLYVGGGAGMAPMRSHLYHLFRTLKTGRKVSYWYGGRSKAELFYLEHFRALEKDFPNFKFYIALSDPLEADKWTVKKDINDESGDGFVGFIHNSVIENYLDHHESPEDIELYFCGPPLMNNAVQKMGEDFGLADENIRFDDFGG
;
A
#
# COMPACT_ATOMS: atom_id res chain seq x y z
N MET A 1 37.59 55.38 -26.84
CA MET A 1 36.20 55.54 -26.44
C MET A 1 35.17 55.11 -27.53
N ILE A 2 35.57 54.93 -28.76
CA ILE A 2 34.65 54.56 -29.88
C ILE A 2 34.43 53.04 -29.99
N LEU A 3 35.37 52.20 -29.55
CA LEU A 3 35.24 50.72 -29.61
C LEU A 3 34.31 50.13 -28.55
N ALA A 4 34.08 50.82 -27.42
CA ALA A 4 33.18 50.32 -26.35
C ALA A 4 31.69 50.56 -26.65
N ALA A 5 31.34 51.54 -27.47
CA ALA A 5 29.97 51.85 -27.85
C ALA A 5 29.40 50.85 -28.89
N GLY A 6 30.28 50.27 -29.72
CA GLY A 6 29.88 49.27 -30.73
C GLY A 6 29.56 47.89 -30.12
N THR A 7 30.30 47.48 -29.07
CA THR A 7 30.10 46.19 -28.41
C THR A 7 28.80 46.15 -27.57
N SER A 8 28.45 47.25 -26.91
CA SER A 8 27.18 47.35 -26.16
C SER A 8 25.95 47.31 -27.07
N GLY A 9 26.03 47.96 -28.24
CA GLY A 9 24.94 47.91 -29.23
C GLY A 9 24.73 46.55 -29.84
N THR A 10 25.82 45.83 -30.14
CA THR A 10 25.75 44.45 -30.64
C THR A 10 25.20 43.48 -29.59
N ILE A 11 25.62 43.62 -28.33
CA ILE A 11 25.09 42.76 -27.23
C ILE A 11 23.58 42.97 -27.05
N ILE A 12 23.12 44.23 -27.02
CA ILE A 12 21.69 44.55 -26.88
C ILE A 12 20.89 44.00 -28.08
N ALA A 13 21.41 44.16 -29.31
CA ALA A 13 20.74 43.61 -30.51
C ALA A 13 20.71 42.09 -30.49
N THR A 14 21.77 41.40 -30.06
CA THR A 14 21.81 39.93 -29.98
C THR A 14 20.87 39.39 -28.90
N VAL A 15 20.84 40.01 -27.71
CA VAL A 15 19.89 39.65 -26.63
C VAL A 15 18.46 39.93 -27.07
N GLY A 16 18.20 41.04 -27.73
CA GLY A 16 16.89 41.38 -28.28
C GLY A 16 16.40 40.37 -29.33
N ALA A 17 17.29 39.99 -30.27
CA ALA A 17 16.99 38.97 -31.29
C ALA A 17 16.74 37.59 -30.64
N PHE A 18 17.55 37.21 -29.66
CA PHE A 18 17.37 35.95 -28.93
C PHE A 18 15.98 35.89 -28.20
N LEU A 19 15.66 36.97 -27.47
CA LEU A 19 14.38 37.08 -26.78
C LEU A 19 13.19 37.05 -27.75
N LEU A 20 13.31 37.70 -28.88
CA LEU A 20 12.26 37.71 -29.91
C LEU A 20 12.05 36.35 -30.55
N ILE A 21 13.13 35.62 -30.86
CA ILE A 21 13.07 34.25 -31.40
C ILE A 21 12.48 33.32 -30.37
N THR A 22 12.89 33.41 -29.10
CA THR A 22 12.36 32.59 -28.01
C THR A 22 10.87 32.83 -27.80
N LEU A 23 10.41 34.08 -27.79
CA LEU A 23 9.01 34.47 -27.69
C LEU A 23 8.18 33.94 -28.89
N LEU A 24 8.71 34.03 -30.10
CA LEU A 24 8.06 33.49 -31.29
C LEU A 24 7.93 31.96 -31.23
N LEU A 25 8.99 31.26 -30.80
CA LEU A 25 8.97 29.81 -30.62
C LEU A 25 7.97 29.36 -29.53
N VAL A 26 7.96 30.04 -28.38
CA VAL A 26 7.01 29.78 -27.31
C VAL A 26 5.57 30.06 -27.77
N SER A 27 5.34 31.19 -28.46
CA SER A 27 4.02 31.51 -29.00
C SER A 27 3.56 30.49 -30.03
N LEU A 28 4.46 30.06 -30.92
CA LEU A 28 4.18 29.00 -31.90
C LEU A 28 3.85 27.66 -31.21
N LEU A 29 4.62 27.27 -30.20
CA LEU A 29 4.37 26.05 -29.42
C LEU A 29 3.02 26.11 -28.70
N LEU A 30 2.66 27.25 -28.10
CA LEU A 30 1.38 27.43 -27.44
C LEU A 30 0.22 27.40 -28.44
N PHE A 31 0.39 28.04 -29.61
CA PHE A 31 -0.60 28.01 -30.69
C PHE A 31 -0.80 26.58 -31.23
N VAL A 32 0.28 25.87 -31.51
CA VAL A 32 0.25 24.47 -31.97
C VAL A 32 -0.39 23.57 -30.89
N LYS A 33 -0.01 23.74 -29.64
CA LYS A 33 -0.62 23.03 -28.51
C LYS A 33 -2.13 23.27 -28.43
N GLN A 34 -2.58 24.54 -28.56
CA GLN A 34 -3.98 24.89 -28.52
C GLN A 34 -4.76 24.30 -29.71
N LYS A 35 -4.14 24.24 -30.90
CA LYS A 35 -4.77 23.65 -32.11
C LYS A 35 -4.78 22.13 -32.11
N LEU A 36 -3.77 21.48 -31.50
CA LEU A 36 -3.64 20.04 -31.45
C LEU A 36 -4.26 19.41 -30.19
N SER A 37 -4.50 20.22 -29.14
CA SER A 37 -5.21 19.74 -27.96
C SER A 37 -6.73 19.72 -28.29
N PRO A 38 -7.40 18.58 -28.14
CA PRO A 38 -8.83 18.52 -28.26
C PRO A 38 -9.44 19.51 -27.26
N SER A 39 -10.25 20.43 -27.72
CA SER A 39 -10.97 21.38 -26.88
C SER A 39 -12.47 21.12 -27.02
N GLY A 40 -13.07 20.66 -25.95
CA GLY A 40 -14.50 20.41 -25.89
C GLY A 40 -14.85 19.25 -24.96
N PRO A 41 -16.12 19.14 -24.57
CA PRO A 41 -16.60 17.97 -23.85
C PRO A 41 -16.50 16.72 -24.73
N VAL A 42 -16.14 15.62 -24.12
CA VAL A 42 -16.13 14.29 -24.74
C VAL A 42 -16.98 13.35 -23.92
N THR A 43 -17.54 12.35 -24.57
CA THR A 43 -18.41 11.36 -23.95
C THR A 43 -17.65 10.09 -23.68
N ILE A 44 -17.80 9.56 -22.46
CA ILE A 44 -17.31 8.23 -22.10
C ILE A 44 -18.52 7.33 -21.83
N MET A 45 -18.67 6.30 -22.65
CA MET A 45 -19.63 5.21 -22.43
C MET A 45 -18.96 4.14 -21.56
N ILE A 46 -19.58 3.78 -20.44
CA ILE A 46 -19.06 2.84 -19.45
C ILE A 46 -19.96 1.62 -19.39
N ASN A 47 -19.41 0.43 -19.60
CA ASN A 47 -20.10 -0.87 -19.63
C ASN A 47 -21.31 -0.93 -20.57
N GLY A 48 -21.38 -0.03 -21.57
CA GLY A 48 -22.50 0.06 -22.50
C GLY A 48 -23.80 0.62 -21.92
N GLU A 49 -23.81 1.01 -20.65
CA GLU A 49 -25.02 1.42 -19.92
C GLU A 49 -24.95 2.86 -19.40
N ARG A 50 -23.79 3.31 -18.97
CA ARG A 50 -23.61 4.63 -18.34
C ARG A 50 -22.81 5.57 -19.22
N GLU A 51 -23.40 6.71 -19.51
CA GLU A 51 -22.76 7.77 -20.29
C GLU A 51 -22.41 8.95 -19.38
N ILE A 52 -21.18 9.44 -19.48
CA ILE A 52 -20.71 10.65 -18.80
C ILE A 52 -20.09 11.62 -19.79
N GLU A 53 -20.41 12.91 -19.64
CA GLU A 53 -19.81 14.00 -20.41
C GLU A 53 -18.68 14.62 -19.57
N VAL A 54 -17.48 14.71 -20.11
CA VAL A 54 -16.27 15.09 -19.38
C VAL A 54 -15.39 16.05 -20.20
N ALA A 55 -14.56 16.82 -19.54
CA ALA A 55 -13.54 17.62 -20.20
C ALA A 55 -12.42 16.72 -20.74
N SER A 56 -11.92 17.03 -21.94
CA SER A 56 -10.76 16.35 -22.52
C SER A 56 -9.44 16.84 -21.91
N GLY A 57 -8.41 15.97 -21.87
CA GLY A 57 -7.03 16.32 -21.54
C GLY A 57 -6.41 15.56 -20.37
N ASP A 58 -7.19 15.18 -19.38
CA ASP A 58 -6.71 14.45 -18.21
C ASP A 58 -6.55 12.93 -18.47
N SER A 59 -5.96 12.22 -17.50
CA SER A 59 -5.96 10.75 -17.54
C SER A 59 -7.37 10.21 -17.34
N LEU A 60 -7.65 9.03 -17.88
CA LEU A 60 -8.92 8.36 -17.69
C LEU A 60 -9.18 8.11 -16.19
N LEU A 61 -8.16 7.72 -15.42
CA LEU A 61 -8.23 7.55 -13.97
C LEU A 61 -8.72 8.84 -13.27
N THR A 62 -8.07 9.97 -13.55
CA THR A 62 -8.44 11.27 -12.96
C THR A 62 -9.84 11.69 -13.37
N THR A 63 -10.17 11.50 -14.65
CA THR A 63 -11.48 11.87 -15.22
C THR A 63 -12.60 11.05 -14.58
N LEU A 64 -12.44 9.74 -14.44
CA LEU A 64 -13.40 8.87 -13.76
C LEU A 64 -13.56 9.26 -12.28
N GLY A 65 -12.43 9.49 -11.57
CA GLY A 65 -12.45 9.92 -10.19
C GLY A 65 -13.20 11.23 -9.96
N SER A 66 -13.05 12.22 -10.86
CA SER A 66 -13.80 13.49 -10.84
C SER A 66 -15.31 13.28 -11.02
N ASN A 67 -15.70 12.17 -11.63
CA ASN A 67 -17.11 11.76 -11.84
C ASN A 67 -17.59 10.72 -10.80
N LYS A 68 -16.88 10.59 -9.67
CA LYS A 68 -17.19 9.67 -8.55
C LYS A 68 -17.15 8.20 -8.94
N ILE A 69 -16.29 7.84 -9.87
CA ILE A 69 -15.99 6.47 -10.27
C ILE A 69 -14.52 6.22 -9.95
N PHE A 70 -14.27 5.50 -8.86
CA PHE A 70 -12.94 5.39 -8.25
C PHE A 70 -12.30 4.04 -8.58
N LEU A 71 -11.47 4.01 -9.63
CA LEU A 71 -10.64 2.84 -9.92
C LEU A 71 -9.52 2.68 -8.88
N PRO A 72 -9.16 1.44 -8.52
CA PRO A 72 -8.02 1.19 -7.63
C PRO A 72 -6.73 1.78 -8.22
N SER A 73 -5.86 2.36 -7.39
CA SER A 73 -4.58 2.91 -7.84
C SER A 73 -3.59 3.06 -6.68
N ALA A 74 -2.97 1.96 -6.27
CA ALA A 74 -2.01 1.96 -5.15
C ALA A 74 -0.79 2.85 -5.40
N CYS A 75 -0.32 2.97 -6.66
CA CYS A 75 0.81 3.83 -7.04
C CYS A 75 0.43 5.31 -7.22
N GLY A 76 -0.86 5.67 -7.07
CA GLY A 76 -1.35 7.03 -7.30
C GLY A 76 -1.22 7.51 -8.75
N GLY A 77 -1.41 6.63 -9.72
CA GLY A 77 -1.36 6.95 -11.13
C GLY A 77 0.01 6.82 -11.79
N GLY A 78 1.01 6.27 -11.10
CA GLY A 78 2.37 6.09 -11.63
C GLY A 78 2.54 4.98 -12.68
N GLY A 79 1.52 4.15 -12.92
CA GLY A 79 1.57 3.07 -13.92
C GLY A 79 2.32 1.82 -13.49
N THR A 80 2.59 1.65 -12.20
CA THR A 80 3.43 0.53 -11.69
C THR A 80 2.67 -0.54 -10.92
N CYS A 81 1.49 -0.23 -10.35
CA CYS A 81 0.72 -1.18 -9.53
C CYS A 81 -0.30 -2.01 -10.32
N ILE A 82 -0.55 -1.70 -11.58
CA ILE A 82 -1.48 -2.36 -12.51
C ILE A 82 -2.97 -2.24 -12.09
N GLN A 83 -3.28 -1.93 -10.84
CA GLN A 83 -4.63 -1.98 -10.26
C GLN A 83 -5.69 -1.12 -10.96
N CYS A 84 -5.30 -0.08 -11.71
CA CYS A 84 -6.24 0.73 -12.50
C CYS A 84 -6.52 0.13 -13.89
N GLU A 85 -6.43 -1.19 -14.01
CA GLU A 85 -6.78 -1.90 -15.23
C GLU A 85 -8.23 -1.64 -15.65
N CYS A 86 -8.43 -1.42 -16.93
CA CYS A 86 -9.72 -1.30 -17.56
C CYS A 86 -9.62 -1.78 -19.00
N HIS A 87 -10.75 -2.10 -19.61
CA HIS A 87 -10.79 -2.36 -21.04
C HIS A 87 -11.26 -1.09 -21.78
N VAL A 88 -10.44 -0.60 -22.70
CA VAL A 88 -10.81 0.52 -23.58
C VAL A 88 -11.17 -0.05 -24.95
N ASN A 89 -12.48 -0.17 -25.19
CA ASN A 89 -13.03 -0.73 -26.43
C ASN A 89 -12.83 0.23 -27.61
N GLU A 90 -12.99 1.54 -27.34
CA GLU A 90 -12.84 2.60 -28.35
C GLU A 90 -12.25 3.88 -27.73
N GLY A 91 -11.48 4.63 -28.49
CA GLY A 91 -11.05 5.98 -28.13
C GLY A 91 -9.76 6.07 -27.30
N GLY A 92 -9.15 4.95 -26.90
CA GLY A 92 -7.98 4.94 -26.02
C GLY A 92 -6.62 5.16 -26.70
N GLY A 93 -6.57 5.13 -28.02
CA GLY A 93 -5.29 5.14 -28.75
C GLY A 93 -4.47 3.86 -28.55
N GLU A 94 -3.20 3.91 -28.94
CA GLU A 94 -2.27 2.77 -28.77
C GLU A 94 -1.76 2.67 -27.33
N ALA A 95 -1.42 1.43 -26.90
CA ALA A 95 -0.83 1.18 -25.60
C ALA A 95 0.56 1.81 -25.50
N LEU A 96 0.83 2.45 -24.36
CA LEU A 96 2.12 3.10 -24.11
C LEU A 96 3.21 2.08 -23.76
N PRO A 97 4.50 2.39 -23.99
CA PRO A 97 5.61 1.54 -23.56
C PRO A 97 5.59 1.19 -22.07
N THR A 98 4.98 2.04 -21.24
CA THR A 98 4.80 1.83 -19.80
C THR A 98 3.74 0.78 -19.48
N GLU A 99 2.81 0.49 -20.39
CA GLU A 99 1.73 -0.48 -20.22
C GLU A 99 2.11 -1.87 -20.77
N ILE A 100 2.90 -1.91 -21.84
CA ILE A 100 3.26 -3.14 -22.57
C ILE A 100 3.87 -4.24 -21.67
N PRO A 101 4.73 -3.95 -20.69
CA PRO A 101 5.29 -4.98 -19.82
C PRO A 101 4.28 -5.68 -18.91
N HIS A 102 3.13 -5.05 -18.69
CA HIS A 102 2.12 -5.52 -17.74
C HIS A 102 1.03 -6.38 -18.36
N PHE A 103 0.93 -6.39 -19.69
CA PHE A 103 -0.13 -7.11 -20.39
C PHE A 103 0.43 -8.03 -21.48
N SER A 104 -0.19 -9.18 -21.64
CA SER A 104 0.08 -10.05 -22.79
C SER A 104 -0.38 -9.38 -24.09
N ARG A 105 0.17 -9.87 -25.22
CA ARG A 105 -0.29 -9.39 -26.55
C ARG A 105 -1.78 -9.65 -26.80
N LYS A 106 -2.36 -10.66 -26.17
CA LYS A 106 -3.79 -10.99 -26.29
C LYS A 106 -4.62 -9.95 -25.55
N GLU A 107 -4.24 -9.62 -24.33
CA GLU A 107 -4.91 -8.61 -23.48
C GLU A 107 -4.84 -7.22 -24.11
N LEU A 108 -3.68 -6.79 -24.60
CA LEU A 108 -3.55 -5.52 -25.32
C LEU A 108 -4.47 -5.44 -26.54
N LYS A 109 -4.62 -6.57 -27.27
CA LYS A 109 -5.51 -6.64 -28.44
C LYS A 109 -6.99 -6.64 -28.05
N SER A 110 -7.35 -7.14 -26.87
CA SER A 110 -8.72 -7.07 -26.35
C SER A 110 -9.05 -5.72 -25.71
N GLY A 111 -8.09 -4.78 -25.65
CA GLY A 111 -8.30 -3.44 -25.14
C GLY A 111 -7.89 -3.21 -23.69
N ALA A 112 -7.16 -4.16 -23.07
CA ALA A 112 -6.64 -3.97 -21.72
C ALA A 112 -5.66 -2.79 -21.64
N ARG A 113 -5.89 -1.87 -20.73
CA ARG A 113 -5.16 -0.61 -20.55
C ARG A 113 -5.06 -0.24 -19.06
N LEU A 114 -4.11 0.59 -18.74
CA LEU A 114 -4.04 1.25 -17.42
C LEU A 114 -4.73 2.62 -17.49
N ALA A 115 -5.83 2.80 -16.78
CA ALA A 115 -6.59 4.05 -16.81
C ALA A 115 -5.75 5.29 -16.47
N CYS A 116 -4.71 5.15 -15.64
CA CYS A 116 -3.78 6.24 -15.31
C CYS A 116 -2.89 6.65 -16.51
N GLN A 117 -2.66 5.77 -17.47
CA GLN A 117 -1.82 6.01 -18.63
C GLN A 117 -2.65 6.45 -19.86
N VAL A 118 -3.93 6.14 -19.90
CA VAL A 118 -4.83 6.54 -20.98
C VAL A 118 -5.24 8.00 -20.84
N LYS A 119 -5.06 8.81 -21.89
CA LYS A 119 -5.52 10.20 -21.94
C LYS A 119 -6.87 10.31 -22.63
N VAL A 120 -7.80 11.02 -21.98
CA VAL A 120 -9.13 11.31 -22.53
C VAL A 120 -9.00 12.42 -23.58
N LYS A 121 -9.02 12.07 -24.87
CA LYS A 121 -8.83 13.01 -25.98
C LYS A 121 -10.03 13.07 -26.90
N GLN A 122 -10.87 12.09 -26.88
CA GLN A 122 -12.05 11.93 -27.79
C GLN A 122 -13.10 11.07 -27.07
N ASN A 123 -14.24 10.87 -27.69
CA ASN A 123 -15.24 9.94 -27.18
C ASN A 123 -14.64 8.55 -26.97
N MET A 124 -15.02 7.91 -25.89
CA MET A 124 -14.48 6.62 -25.48
C MET A 124 -15.60 5.64 -25.14
N ASN A 125 -15.32 4.35 -25.36
CA ASN A 125 -16.12 3.26 -24.82
C ASN A 125 -15.19 2.39 -23.97
N ILE A 126 -15.55 2.22 -22.69
CA ILE A 126 -14.74 1.50 -21.73
C ILE A 126 -15.59 0.46 -20.98
N SER A 127 -14.91 -0.59 -20.54
CA SER A 127 -15.48 -1.56 -19.58
C SER A 127 -14.61 -1.58 -18.33
N ILE A 128 -15.25 -1.48 -17.18
CA ILE A 128 -14.64 -1.53 -15.85
C ILE A 128 -15.41 -2.51 -14.97
N PRO A 129 -14.77 -3.11 -13.92
CA PRO A 129 -15.44 -4.01 -12.99
C PRO A 129 -16.64 -3.32 -12.30
N GLU A 130 -17.73 -4.04 -12.12
CA GLU A 130 -18.97 -3.48 -11.52
C GLU A 130 -18.75 -3.07 -10.05
N GLU A 131 -17.87 -3.75 -9.34
CA GLU A 131 -17.50 -3.47 -7.96
C GLU A 131 -17.01 -2.03 -7.76
N VAL A 132 -16.43 -1.43 -8.79
CA VAL A 132 -15.97 -0.04 -8.78
C VAL A 132 -17.09 0.97 -8.48
N PHE A 133 -18.33 0.66 -8.85
CA PHE A 133 -19.47 1.54 -8.56
C PHE A 133 -19.90 1.53 -7.07
N GLY A 134 -19.46 0.55 -6.30
CA GLY A 134 -19.65 0.48 -4.85
C GLY A 134 -18.70 1.35 -4.04
N ILE A 135 -17.60 1.82 -4.66
CA ILE A 135 -16.54 2.57 -3.98
C ILE A 135 -17.00 4.00 -3.69
N LYS A 136 -16.73 4.47 -2.47
CA LYS A 136 -17.08 5.82 -2.02
C LYS A 136 -15.88 6.52 -1.40
N LYS A 137 -15.90 7.86 -1.40
CA LYS A 137 -15.03 8.68 -0.55
C LYS A 137 -15.74 8.97 0.78
N TRP A 138 -14.96 8.91 1.86
CA TRP A 138 -15.42 9.06 3.22
C TRP A 138 -14.63 10.15 3.92
N ASP A 139 -15.33 11.08 4.57
CA ASP A 139 -14.74 11.98 5.55
C ASP A 139 -14.50 11.18 6.84
N ALA A 140 -13.25 10.92 7.15
CA ALA A 140 -12.85 10.13 8.30
C ALA A 140 -12.21 11.00 9.38
N VAL A 141 -12.38 10.61 10.65
CA VAL A 141 -11.80 11.28 11.81
C VAL A 141 -10.85 10.33 12.52
N VAL A 142 -9.64 10.78 12.81
CA VAL A 142 -8.65 9.98 13.55
C VAL A 142 -9.10 9.73 14.97
N VAL A 143 -9.26 8.47 15.33
CA VAL A 143 -9.64 8.01 16.69
C VAL A 143 -8.41 7.77 17.54
N ARG A 144 -7.41 7.09 16.99
CA ARG A 144 -6.13 6.82 17.64
C ARG A 144 -5.00 6.64 16.61
N ASN A 145 -3.78 6.93 17.01
CA ASN A 145 -2.59 6.87 16.16
C ASN A 145 -1.35 6.63 17.02
N TYR A 146 -1.19 5.40 17.53
CA TYR A 146 -0.12 5.00 18.45
C TYR A 146 0.90 4.10 17.77
N ASN A 147 2.15 4.17 18.24
CA ASN A 147 3.16 3.20 17.82
C ASN A 147 2.90 1.83 18.49
N VAL A 148 2.77 0.79 17.68
CA VAL A 148 2.70 -0.62 18.14
C VAL A 148 4.05 -1.33 18.04
N ALA A 149 4.94 -0.83 17.17
CA ALA A 149 6.35 -1.21 17.08
C ALA A 149 7.21 0.03 16.82
N SER A 150 8.54 -0.12 16.82
CA SER A 150 9.48 1.01 16.69
C SER A 150 9.16 1.94 15.53
N PHE A 151 8.73 1.37 14.39
CA PHE A 151 8.49 2.09 13.14
C PHE A 151 7.12 1.80 12.54
N ILE A 152 6.19 1.24 13.31
CA ILE A 152 4.83 0.89 12.84
C ILE A 152 3.82 1.50 13.80
N LYS A 153 2.81 2.16 13.22
CA LYS A 153 1.65 2.67 13.93
C LYS A 153 0.42 1.81 13.69
N GLU A 154 -0.39 1.66 14.74
CA GLU A 154 -1.81 1.45 14.63
C GLU A 154 -2.47 2.80 14.38
N PHE A 155 -3.02 2.98 13.21
CA PHE A 155 -3.77 4.16 12.82
C PHE A 155 -5.23 3.79 12.64
N VAL A 156 -6.11 4.41 13.41
CA VAL A 156 -7.54 4.13 13.37
C VAL A 156 -8.32 5.39 13.09
N VAL A 157 -9.21 5.29 12.12
CA VAL A 157 -10.16 6.35 11.76
C VAL A 157 -11.60 5.85 11.89
N GLU A 158 -12.51 6.74 12.27
CA GLU A 158 -13.94 6.50 12.24
C GLU A 158 -14.55 7.16 10.99
N ILE A 159 -15.40 6.42 10.28
CA ILE A 159 -16.19 6.90 9.14
C ILE A 159 -17.65 7.07 9.52
N PRO A 160 -18.43 7.94 8.80
CA PRO A 160 -19.81 8.28 9.20
C PRO A 160 -20.79 7.11 9.06
N ALA A 161 -20.50 6.09 8.27
CA ALA A 161 -21.35 4.91 8.08
C ALA A 161 -20.50 3.67 7.83
N ASP A 162 -21.09 2.48 7.94
CA ASP A 162 -20.42 1.22 7.61
C ASP A 162 -20.03 1.17 6.13
N MET A 163 -18.79 0.78 5.86
CA MET A 163 -18.24 0.69 4.51
C MET A 163 -18.72 -0.58 3.78
N GLY A 164 -19.05 -1.65 4.51
CA GLY A 164 -19.49 -2.92 3.92
C GLY A 164 -18.40 -3.61 3.11
N TYR A 165 -17.24 -3.88 3.71
CA TYR A 165 -16.09 -4.51 3.03
C TYR A 165 -15.94 -6.00 3.36
N LYS A 166 -15.08 -6.70 2.60
CA LYS A 166 -14.63 -8.07 2.91
C LYS A 166 -13.30 -8.03 3.66
N ALA A 167 -13.09 -8.96 4.59
CA ALA A 167 -11.81 -9.11 5.28
C ALA A 167 -10.67 -9.32 4.28
N GLY A 168 -9.53 -8.65 4.49
CA GLY A 168 -8.41 -8.60 3.54
C GLY A 168 -8.50 -7.46 2.53
N GLY A 169 -9.60 -6.69 2.52
CA GLY A 169 -9.72 -5.49 1.71
C GLY A 169 -8.79 -4.35 2.15
N TYR A 170 -8.64 -3.34 1.29
CA TYR A 170 -7.84 -2.15 1.56
C TYR A 170 -8.63 -0.87 1.30
N ILE A 171 -8.12 0.23 1.82
CA ILE A 171 -8.58 1.60 1.52
C ILE A 171 -7.48 2.39 0.82
N GLN A 172 -7.86 3.47 0.15
CA GLN A 172 -6.90 4.51 -0.24
C GLN A 172 -7.08 5.71 0.68
N ILE A 173 -5.97 6.28 1.13
CA ILE A 173 -5.96 7.55 1.86
C ILE A 173 -5.49 8.67 0.95
N GLU A 174 -6.20 9.80 0.96
CA GLU A 174 -5.85 11.01 0.22
C GLU A 174 -4.88 11.84 1.05
N ILE A 175 -3.75 12.21 0.44
CA ILE A 175 -2.72 13.04 1.06
C ILE A 175 -2.71 14.40 0.35
N PRO A 176 -3.15 15.48 1.01
CA PRO A 176 -3.12 16.82 0.43
C PRO A 176 -1.68 17.37 0.31
N PRO A 177 -1.48 18.49 -0.39
CA PRO A 177 -0.23 19.24 -0.29
C PRO A 177 0.08 19.59 1.15
N CYS A 178 1.25 19.15 1.66
CA CYS A 178 1.63 19.36 3.06
C CYS A 178 3.15 19.22 3.26
N GLU A 179 3.62 19.69 4.41
CA GLU A 179 4.96 19.43 4.92
C GLU A 179 4.84 18.79 6.30
N VAL A 180 5.54 17.67 6.53
CA VAL A 180 5.55 16.96 7.82
C VAL A 180 6.98 16.81 8.32
N LYS A 181 7.25 17.35 9.50
CA LYS A 181 8.54 17.22 10.18
C LYS A 181 8.51 16.01 11.10
N PHE A 182 9.48 15.12 10.99
CA PHE A 182 9.56 13.94 11.86
C PHE A 182 9.80 14.30 13.33
N ALA A 183 10.34 15.49 13.59
CA ALA A 183 10.48 16.02 14.94
C ALA A 183 9.13 16.25 15.65
N ASP A 184 8.07 16.55 14.89
CA ASP A 184 6.73 16.88 15.40
C ASP A 184 5.80 15.66 15.49
N MET A 185 6.26 14.50 15.00
CA MET A 185 5.49 13.26 15.05
C MET A 185 5.38 12.75 16.49
N ASP A 186 4.16 12.43 16.90
CA ASP A 186 3.90 11.70 18.14
C ASP A 186 4.24 10.22 17.93
N ILE A 187 5.18 9.70 18.72
CA ILE A 187 5.63 8.30 18.69
C ILE A 187 5.31 7.57 19.99
N THR A 188 4.29 8.04 20.71
CA THR A 188 3.81 7.39 21.92
C THR A 188 3.42 5.95 21.63
N ALA A 189 3.91 5.03 22.45
CA ALA A 189 3.58 3.62 22.36
C ALA A 189 2.10 3.36 22.70
N HIS A 190 1.52 2.34 22.06
CA HIS A 190 0.14 1.96 22.27
C HIS A 190 -0.07 1.52 23.73
N PRO A 191 -1.00 2.13 24.49
CA PRO A 191 -1.10 1.90 25.92
C PRO A 191 -1.57 0.50 26.33
N GLU A 192 -2.26 -0.21 25.43
CA GLU A 192 -2.67 -1.60 25.68
C GLU A 192 -1.58 -2.63 25.31
N GLU A 193 -0.64 -2.24 24.42
CA GLU A 193 0.46 -3.11 23.98
C GLU A 193 1.75 -2.89 24.81
N HIS A 194 1.90 -1.70 25.41
CA HIS A 194 3.16 -1.30 26.04
C HIS A 194 2.94 -0.47 27.31
N GLU A 195 3.64 -0.83 28.37
CA GLU A 195 3.56 -0.12 29.64
C GLU A 195 4.24 1.26 29.63
N THR A 196 5.28 1.42 28.77
CA THR A 196 6.10 2.63 28.71
C THR A 196 5.75 3.47 27.49
N PRO A 197 5.17 4.67 27.65
CA PRO A 197 4.80 5.53 26.53
C PRO A 197 5.98 5.90 25.60
N ASP A 198 7.17 6.12 26.16
CA ASP A 198 8.38 6.52 25.44
C ASP A 198 9.22 5.34 24.90
N LYS A 199 8.67 4.12 24.89
CA LYS A 199 9.35 2.88 24.52
C LYS A 199 10.21 2.97 23.25
N PHE A 200 9.72 3.66 22.24
CA PHE A 200 10.35 3.69 20.91
C PHE A 200 11.26 4.90 20.66
N LYS A 201 11.33 5.83 21.61
CA LYS A 201 12.07 7.09 21.45
C LYS A 201 13.57 6.87 21.19
N ALA A 202 14.18 5.97 21.95
CA ALA A 202 15.61 5.64 21.81
C ALA A 202 15.97 5.10 20.42
N GLU A 203 15.10 4.26 19.80
CA GLU A 203 15.31 3.76 18.44
C GLU A 203 15.22 4.87 17.40
N TRP A 204 14.25 5.79 17.52
CA TRP A 204 14.13 6.95 16.65
C TRP A 204 15.35 7.88 16.72
N ASP A 205 15.88 8.10 17.90
CA ASP A 205 17.08 8.92 18.13
C ASP A 205 18.35 8.21 17.58
N LYS A 206 18.48 6.90 17.81
CA LYS A 206 19.58 6.06 17.30
C LYS A 206 19.64 6.08 15.76
N PHE A 207 18.49 6.00 15.09
CA PHE A 207 18.41 6.06 13.63
C PHE A 207 18.36 7.50 13.09
N LYS A 208 18.44 8.52 13.94
CA LYS A 208 18.45 9.93 13.55
C LYS A 208 17.27 10.32 12.65
N LEU A 209 16.05 9.91 13.01
CA LEU A 209 14.86 10.17 12.21
C LEU A 209 14.33 11.61 12.38
N ARG A 210 14.52 12.23 13.55
CA ARG A 210 13.97 13.55 13.88
C ARG A 210 14.32 14.67 12.89
N PRO A 211 15.51 14.73 12.25
CA PRO A 211 15.82 15.77 11.28
C PRO A 211 15.11 15.63 9.94
N LEU A 212 14.47 14.49 9.65
CA LEU A 212 13.80 14.27 8.37
C LEU A 212 12.55 15.16 8.21
N VAL A 213 12.32 15.60 6.98
CA VAL A 213 11.16 16.41 6.59
C VAL A 213 10.59 15.84 5.30
N MET A 214 9.31 15.48 5.33
CA MET A 214 8.58 15.09 4.13
C MET A 214 7.86 16.29 3.53
N LYS A 215 7.88 16.39 2.20
CA LYS A 215 7.17 17.44 1.45
C LYS A 215 6.30 16.82 0.37
N ASN A 216 5.04 17.21 0.34
CA ASN A 216 4.09 16.86 -0.71
C ASN A 216 3.56 18.13 -1.38
N LYS A 217 3.62 18.20 -2.70
CA LYS A 217 3.23 19.41 -3.47
C LYS A 217 1.87 19.29 -4.14
N GLU A 218 1.35 18.07 -4.26
CA GLU A 218 0.11 17.76 -4.96
C GLU A 218 -0.71 16.74 -4.19
N THR A 219 -2.01 16.71 -4.43
CA THR A 219 -2.87 15.68 -3.83
C THR A 219 -2.58 14.34 -4.46
N ILE A 220 -2.25 13.35 -3.62
CA ILE A 220 -2.00 11.97 -4.05
C ILE A 220 -2.82 11.00 -3.19
N GLU A 221 -3.02 9.78 -3.68
CA GLU A 221 -3.68 8.69 -2.94
C GLU A 221 -2.73 7.50 -2.81
N ARG A 222 -2.83 6.77 -1.68
CA ARG A 222 -2.05 5.54 -1.45
C ARG A 222 -2.91 4.50 -0.75
N ALA A 223 -2.74 3.24 -1.18
CA ALA A 223 -3.44 2.08 -0.65
C ALA A 223 -2.83 1.62 0.69
N TYR A 224 -3.71 1.18 1.59
CA TYR A 224 -3.35 0.54 2.85
C TYR A 224 -4.36 -0.57 3.17
N SER A 225 -3.87 -1.78 3.37
CA SER A 225 -4.69 -2.92 3.78
C SER A 225 -5.28 -2.68 5.17
N MET A 226 -6.55 -3.00 5.33
CA MET A 226 -7.25 -2.86 6.60
C MET A 226 -6.84 -3.96 7.58
N ALA A 227 -6.46 -3.56 8.79
CA ALA A 227 -6.26 -4.46 9.92
C ALA A 227 -7.56 -4.74 10.67
N SER A 228 -8.54 -3.84 10.57
CA SER A 228 -9.91 -4.09 11.02
C SER A 228 -10.58 -5.17 10.18
N TYR A 229 -11.53 -5.91 10.78
CA TYR A 229 -12.39 -6.84 10.04
C TYR A 229 -13.83 -6.30 10.02
N PRO A 230 -14.71 -6.76 9.13
CA PRO A 230 -16.01 -6.13 8.89
C PRO A 230 -16.88 -5.90 10.14
N ALA A 231 -16.82 -6.79 11.13
CA ALA A 231 -17.63 -6.67 12.34
C ALA A 231 -17.15 -5.55 13.31
N GLU A 232 -16.00 -4.92 13.07
CA GLU A 232 -15.57 -3.70 13.78
C GLU A 232 -16.31 -2.44 13.28
N GLY A 233 -17.09 -2.58 12.20
CA GLY A 233 -18.07 -1.59 11.76
C GLY A 233 -17.42 -0.34 11.17
N ARG A 234 -17.62 0.82 11.81
CA ARG A 234 -17.18 2.11 11.30
C ARG A 234 -15.72 2.47 11.60
N GLU A 235 -15.05 1.71 12.44
CA GLU A 235 -13.63 1.90 12.70
C GLU A 235 -12.78 1.18 11.67
N ILE A 236 -12.01 1.94 10.91
CA ILE A 236 -11.04 1.43 9.94
C ILE A 236 -9.66 1.53 10.54
N MET A 237 -9.04 0.37 10.78
CA MET A 237 -7.72 0.23 11.37
C MET A 237 -6.68 -0.11 10.32
N LEU A 238 -5.54 0.56 10.35
CA LEU A 238 -4.38 0.30 9.50
C LEU A 238 -3.13 0.04 10.35
N ASN A 239 -2.21 -0.79 9.86
CA ASN A 239 -0.86 -0.88 10.41
C ASN A 239 0.11 -0.23 9.42
N VAL A 240 0.62 0.93 9.78
CA VAL A 240 1.41 1.77 8.88
C VAL A 240 2.87 1.81 9.31
N ARG A 241 3.76 1.32 8.44
CA ARG A 241 5.20 1.45 8.63
C ARG A 241 5.68 2.77 8.06
N ILE A 242 6.50 3.52 8.84
CA ILE A 242 7.15 4.73 8.34
C ILE A 242 8.17 4.38 7.25
N ALA A 243 8.06 5.00 6.09
CA ALA A 243 9.01 4.85 4.99
C ALA A 243 10.03 5.99 5.05
N THR A 244 11.27 5.63 5.37
CA THR A 244 12.41 6.56 5.42
C THR A 244 13.14 6.60 4.08
N PRO A 245 13.93 7.65 3.79
CA PRO A 245 14.91 7.61 2.71
C PRO A 245 15.84 6.40 2.84
N PRO A 246 16.49 5.93 1.77
CA PRO A 246 17.55 4.94 1.88
C PRO A 246 18.70 5.45 2.77
N PHE A 247 19.29 4.55 3.56
CA PHE A 247 20.42 4.89 4.42
C PHE A 247 21.74 4.71 3.66
N ASP A 248 22.49 5.79 3.53
CA ASP A 248 23.85 5.78 2.95
C ASP A 248 24.86 5.34 4.01
N ARG A 249 25.25 4.06 3.96
CA ARG A 249 26.22 3.49 4.91
C ARG A 249 27.60 4.14 4.81
N ALA A 250 28.00 4.65 3.63
CA ALA A 250 29.29 5.29 3.43
C ALA A 250 29.35 6.67 4.09
N LYS A 251 28.23 7.39 4.08
CA LYS A 251 28.11 8.72 4.70
C LYS A 251 27.59 8.68 6.14
N GLY A 252 27.12 7.53 6.61
CA GLY A 252 26.54 7.36 7.94
C GLY A 252 25.27 8.19 8.20
N GLY A 253 24.43 8.38 7.15
CA GLY A 253 23.22 9.20 7.21
C GLY A 253 22.19 8.82 6.15
N TRP A 254 21.04 9.48 6.18
CA TRP A 254 19.99 9.30 5.19
C TRP A 254 20.35 9.99 3.87
N MET A 255 19.98 9.38 2.75
CA MET A 255 20.09 10.03 1.44
C MET A 255 19.16 11.25 1.37
N ASP A 256 19.54 12.25 0.57
CA ASP A 256 18.72 13.45 0.33
C ASP A 256 17.62 13.16 -0.70
N VAL A 257 16.68 12.33 -0.28
CA VAL A 257 15.43 12.03 -0.99
C VAL A 257 14.25 12.22 -0.05
N ASN A 258 13.11 12.57 -0.62
CA ASN A 258 11.90 12.78 0.17
C ASN A 258 11.48 11.47 0.88
N PRO A 259 11.18 11.48 2.19
CA PRO A 259 10.59 10.35 2.86
C PRO A 259 9.26 9.91 2.24
N GLY A 260 8.79 8.71 2.55
CA GLY A 260 7.52 8.21 2.06
C GLY A 260 6.36 9.13 2.43
N VAL A 261 5.68 9.67 1.41
CA VAL A 261 4.70 10.74 1.57
C VAL A 261 3.52 10.31 2.44
N ALA A 262 2.88 9.20 2.11
CA ALA A 262 1.67 8.76 2.81
C ALA A 262 1.94 8.33 4.25
N SER A 263 2.99 7.53 4.46
CA SER A 263 3.35 7.08 5.82
C SER A 263 3.74 8.26 6.72
N SER A 264 4.48 9.24 6.18
CA SER A 264 4.83 10.45 6.93
C SER A 264 3.61 11.31 7.27
N TYR A 265 2.66 11.45 6.32
CA TYR A 265 1.39 12.14 6.56
C TYR A 265 0.60 11.47 7.69
N ILE A 266 0.41 10.15 7.62
CA ILE A 266 -0.31 9.38 8.64
C ILE A 266 0.38 9.51 10.01
N PHE A 267 1.72 9.41 10.07
CA PHE A 267 2.47 9.59 11.31
C PHE A 267 2.33 10.98 11.91
N GLY A 268 2.07 12.00 11.08
CA GLY A 268 1.85 13.39 11.50
C GLY A 268 0.44 13.66 12.03
N LEU A 269 -0.55 12.82 11.68
CA LEU A 269 -1.94 13.00 12.12
C LEU A 269 -2.11 12.69 13.61
N LYS A 270 -3.02 13.41 14.25
CA LYS A 270 -3.36 13.30 15.68
C LYS A 270 -4.83 12.96 15.86
N LYS A 271 -5.19 12.43 17.02
CA LYS A 271 -6.58 12.19 17.39
C LYS A 271 -7.42 13.45 17.18
N GLY A 272 -8.53 13.32 16.46
CA GLY A 272 -9.44 14.38 16.09
C GLY A 272 -9.16 15.03 14.74
N ASP A 273 -8.00 14.79 14.12
CA ASP A 273 -7.71 15.25 12.78
C ASP A 273 -8.62 14.56 11.75
N LYS A 274 -8.86 15.25 10.64
CA LYS A 274 -9.67 14.74 9.54
C LYS A 274 -8.80 14.29 8.40
N CYS A 275 -9.20 13.21 7.73
CA CYS A 275 -8.61 12.76 6.48
C CYS A 275 -9.70 12.21 5.56
N ILE A 276 -9.38 12.10 4.28
CA ILE A 276 -10.27 11.51 3.29
C ILE A 276 -9.74 10.11 2.96
N ILE A 277 -10.62 9.13 3.03
CA ILE A 277 -10.33 7.78 2.57
C ILE A 277 -11.33 7.38 1.49
N SER A 278 -10.94 6.47 0.62
CA SER A 278 -11.83 5.84 -0.35
C SER A 278 -11.78 4.32 -0.22
N GLY A 279 -12.86 3.67 -0.56
CA GLY A 279 -12.99 2.23 -0.49
C GLY A 279 -14.44 1.74 -0.45
N PRO A 280 -14.61 0.42 -0.29
CA PRO A 280 -13.57 -0.61 -0.13
C PRO A 280 -12.97 -1.05 -1.46
N TYR A 281 -11.71 -1.51 -1.41
CA TYR A 281 -11.00 -2.17 -2.52
C TYR A 281 -10.46 -3.51 -2.04
N GLY A 282 -10.01 -4.38 -2.95
CA GLY A 282 -9.22 -5.55 -2.60
C GLY A 282 -9.49 -6.77 -3.47
N GLU A 283 -8.50 -7.68 -3.45
CA GLU A 283 -8.52 -8.99 -4.10
C GLU A 283 -7.96 -10.09 -3.19
N PHE A 284 -7.32 -9.69 -2.10
CA PHE A 284 -6.75 -10.60 -1.13
C PHE A 284 -7.82 -11.09 -0.16
N PHE A 285 -8.67 -12.00 -0.62
CA PHE A 285 -9.78 -12.53 0.16
C PHE A 285 -9.58 -13.98 0.55
N ILE A 286 -10.31 -14.40 1.59
CA ILE A 286 -10.35 -15.78 2.07
C ILE A 286 -11.09 -16.64 1.03
N ASN A 287 -10.49 -17.77 0.63
CA ASN A 287 -11.14 -18.74 -0.23
C ASN A 287 -12.26 -19.48 0.52
N GLU A 288 -13.35 -19.72 -0.17
CA GLU A 288 -14.43 -20.56 0.32
C GLU A 288 -14.08 -22.04 0.08
N SER A 289 -13.46 -22.68 1.05
CA SER A 289 -13.03 -24.07 1.02
C SER A 289 -13.00 -24.66 2.43
N GLU A 290 -12.68 -25.96 2.54
CA GLU A 290 -12.45 -26.66 3.82
C GLU A 290 -10.96 -26.97 4.04
N ALA A 291 -10.07 -26.54 3.14
CA ALA A 291 -8.64 -26.81 3.24
C ALA A 291 -8.02 -26.18 4.49
N GLU A 292 -6.94 -26.75 4.98
CA GLU A 292 -6.12 -26.16 6.03
C GLU A 292 -5.54 -24.83 5.58
N MET A 293 -5.43 -23.88 6.49
CA MET A 293 -4.92 -22.53 6.20
C MET A 293 -3.61 -22.26 6.94
N LEU A 294 -2.59 -21.89 6.19
CA LEU A 294 -1.30 -21.46 6.70
C LEU A 294 -1.12 -19.96 6.45
N TYR A 295 -1.08 -19.17 7.51
CA TYR A 295 -0.84 -17.74 7.45
C TYR A 295 0.61 -17.41 7.81
N VAL A 296 1.27 -16.56 7.01
CA VAL A 296 2.62 -16.06 7.30
C VAL A 296 2.64 -14.54 7.22
N GLY A 297 3.02 -13.87 8.31
CA GLY A 297 3.02 -12.42 8.40
C GLY A 297 4.34 -11.84 8.88
N GLY A 298 4.62 -10.58 8.53
CA GLY A 298 5.78 -9.85 9.00
C GLY A 298 5.58 -8.34 8.99
N GLY A 299 5.93 -7.65 10.08
CA GLY A 299 5.82 -6.20 10.18
C GLY A 299 4.41 -5.68 9.90
N ALA A 300 4.25 -4.68 9.02
CA ALA A 300 2.95 -4.11 8.65
C ALA A 300 2.03 -5.08 7.89
N GLY A 301 2.57 -6.19 7.34
CA GLY A 301 1.76 -7.29 6.78
C GLY A 301 0.84 -7.97 7.79
N MET A 302 0.98 -7.62 9.06
CA MET A 302 0.00 -7.94 10.12
C MET A 302 -1.41 -7.47 9.77
N ALA A 303 -1.57 -6.36 9.04
CA ALA A 303 -2.88 -5.77 8.79
C ALA A 303 -3.88 -6.76 8.15
N PRO A 304 -3.66 -7.27 6.93
CA PRO A 304 -4.59 -8.21 6.31
C PRO A 304 -4.68 -9.54 7.08
N MET A 305 -3.59 -9.98 7.73
CA MET A 305 -3.60 -11.20 8.56
C MET A 305 -4.59 -11.07 9.73
N ARG A 306 -4.54 -9.94 10.47
CA ARG A 306 -5.48 -9.67 11.55
C ARG A 306 -6.92 -9.64 11.04
N SER A 307 -7.15 -8.93 9.95
CA SER A 307 -8.48 -8.83 9.33
C SER A 307 -9.08 -10.22 9.01
N HIS A 308 -8.30 -11.08 8.33
CA HIS A 308 -8.71 -12.44 7.99
C HIS A 308 -8.98 -13.29 9.21
N LEU A 309 -8.00 -13.38 10.12
CA LEU A 309 -8.06 -14.28 11.27
C LEU A 309 -9.19 -13.90 12.23
N TYR A 310 -9.40 -12.61 12.48
CA TYR A 310 -10.53 -12.17 13.29
C TYR A 310 -11.88 -12.45 12.60
N HIS A 311 -11.98 -12.23 11.31
CA HIS A 311 -13.19 -12.57 10.55
C HIS A 311 -13.49 -14.07 10.57
N LEU A 312 -12.48 -14.91 10.31
CA LEU A 312 -12.59 -16.37 10.35
C LEU A 312 -13.11 -16.88 11.70
N PHE A 313 -12.52 -16.42 12.79
CA PHE A 313 -12.83 -16.96 14.12
C PHE A 313 -13.94 -16.23 14.85
N ARG A 314 -13.99 -14.89 14.78
CA ARG A 314 -15.01 -14.11 15.50
C ARG A 314 -16.34 -14.00 14.76
N THR A 315 -16.32 -13.99 13.42
CA THR A 315 -17.53 -13.88 12.58
C THR A 315 -17.97 -15.23 12.03
N LEU A 316 -17.11 -15.87 11.22
CA LEU A 316 -17.47 -17.11 10.50
C LEU A 316 -17.47 -18.35 11.42
N LYS A 317 -16.76 -18.30 12.56
CA LYS A 317 -16.61 -19.44 13.47
C LYS A 317 -16.07 -20.68 12.75
N THR A 318 -15.06 -20.51 11.92
CA THR A 318 -14.53 -21.57 11.07
C THR A 318 -14.11 -22.80 11.85
N GLY A 319 -14.41 -24.00 11.32
CA GLY A 319 -13.90 -25.27 11.83
C GLY A 319 -12.56 -25.69 11.21
N ARG A 320 -12.07 -24.94 10.21
CA ARG A 320 -10.82 -25.24 9.50
C ARG A 320 -9.63 -25.19 10.46
N LYS A 321 -8.65 -26.04 10.23
CA LYS A 321 -7.34 -25.94 10.91
C LYS A 321 -6.59 -24.73 10.36
N VAL A 322 -6.18 -23.84 11.24
CA VAL A 322 -5.51 -22.57 10.88
C VAL A 322 -4.26 -22.39 11.72
N SER A 323 -3.13 -22.11 11.08
CA SER A 323 -1.92 -21.69 11.78
C SER A 323 -1.46 -20.31 11.30
N TYR A 324 -1.04 -19.47 12.23
CA TYR A 324 -0.47 -18.16 11.94
C TYR A 324 0.98 -18.08 12.42
N TRP A 325 1.88 -17.84 11.51
CA TRP A 325 3.32 -17.73 11.72
C TRP A 325 3.75 -16.27 11.55
N TYR A 326 4.14 -15.64 12.65
CA TYR A 326 4.47 -14.22 12.66
C TYR A 326 5.98 -14.03 12.85
N GLY A 327 6.62 -13.41 11.82
CA GLY A 327 8.04 -13.13 11.80
C GLY A 327 8.36 -11.69 12.23
N GLY A 328 9.34 -11.55 13.11
CA GLY A 328 9.93 -10.26 13.48
C GLY A 328 11.45 -10.36 13.54
N ARG A 329 12.11 -9.20 13.59
CA ARG A 329 13.55 -9.16 13.80
C ARG A 329 13.89 -9.41 15.27
N SER A 330 13.22 -8.69 16.18
CA SER A 330 13.33 -8.82 17.62
C SER A 330 11.94 -8.65 18.26
N LYS A 331 11.81 -8.90 19.56
CA LYS A 331 10.54 -8.79 20.28
C LYS A 331 9.94 -7.37 20.20
N ALA A 332 10.78 -6.34 20.11
CA ALA A 332 10.33 -4.95 19.98
C ALA A 332 9.59 -4.63 18.66
N GLU A 333 9.73 -5.50 17.64
CA GLU A 333 9.06 -5.36 16.34
C GLU A 333 7.72 -6.13 16.26
N LEU A 334 7.39 -6.91 17.29
CA LEU A 334 6.16 -7.69 17.37
C LEU A 334 5.06 -6.89 18.09
N PHE A 335 3.82 -7.09 17.65
CA PHE A 335 2.64 -6.46 18.25
C PHE A 335 1.41 -7.35 18.09
N TYR A 336 0.35 -7.09 18.84
CA TYR A 336 -0.89 -7.87 18.94
C TYR A 336 -0.68 -9.32 19.42
N LEU A 337 0.42 -9.60 20.13
CA LEU A 337 0.73 -10.96 20.59
C LEU A 337 -0.37 -11.50 21.49
N GLU A 338 -0.80 -10.71 22.48
CA GLU A 338 -1.85 -11.12 23.43
C GLU A 338 -3.20 -11.33 22.72
N HIS A 339 -3.47 -10.57 21.65
CA HIS A 339 -4.67 -10.71 20.84
C HIS A 339 -4.75 -12.08 20.16
N PHE A 340 -3.62 -12.56 19.57
CA PHE A 340 -3.58 -13.88 18.92
C PHE A 340 -3.47 -15.01 19.93
N ARG A 341 -2.81 -14.80 21.08
CA ARG A 341 -2.82 -15.77 22.19
C ARG A 341 -4.22 -15.96 22.77
N ALA A 342 -4.99 -14.89 22.90
CA ALA A 342 -6.39 -14.97 23.30
C ALA A 342 -7.25 -15.73 22.25
N LEU A 343 -6.99 -15.50 20.96
CA LEU A 343 -7.67 -16.21 19.89
C LEU A 343 -7.33 -17.71 19.92
N GLU A 344 -6.06 -18.07 20.11
CA GLU A 344 -5.60 -19.45 20.24
C GLU A 344 -6.24 -20.17 21.44
N LYS A 345 -6.41 -19.46 22.56
CA LYS A 345 -7.10 -19.98 23.74
C LYS A 345 -8.59 -20.25 23.50
N ASP A 346 -9.26 -19.32 22.76
CA ASP A 346 -10.69 -19.41 22.51
C ASP A 346 -11.04 -20.45 21.43
N PHE A 347 -10.09 -20.75 20.51
CA PHE A 347 -10.33 -21.61 19.35
C PHE A 347 -9.24 -22.68 19.22
N PRO A 348 -9.52 -23.94 19.59
CA PRO A 348 -8.50 -25.01 19.61
C PRO A 348 -7.94 -25.40 18.24
N ASN A 349 -8.67 -25.06 17.16
CA ASN A 349 -8.27 -25.24 15.76
C ASN A 349 -7.40 -24.09 15.22
N PHE A 350 -7.05 -23.09 16.05
CA PHE A 350 -6.10 -22.03 15.74
C PHE A 350 -4.79 -22.23 16.50
N LYS A 351 -3.67 -22.04 15.81
CA LYS A 351 -2.33 -22.06 16.41
C LYS A 351 -1.53 -20.83 16.01
N PHE A 352 -0.83 -20.23 16.96
CA PHE A 352 -0.04 -19.02 16.77
C PHE A 352 1.42 -19.23 17.09
N TYR A 353 2.29 -19.08 16.09
CA TYR A 353 3.73 -19.28 16.19
C TYR A 353 4.49 -18.00 15.86
N ILE A 354 5.63 -17.80 16.51
CA ILE A 354 6.47 -16.62 16.36
C ILE A 354 7.89 -17.06 16.05
N ALA A 355 8.58 -16.33 15.13
CA ALA A 355 10.01 -16.48 14.95
C ALA A 355 10.71 -15.12 14.92
N LEU A 356 11.87 -15.04 15.60
CA LEU A 356 12.74 -13.87 15.59
C LEU A 356 14.00 -14.15 14.78
N SER A 357 14.27 -13.32 13.76
CA SER A 357 15.46 -13.48 12.92
C SER A 357 16.74 -12.99 13.59
N ASP A 358 16.63 -12.08 14.55
CA ASP A 358 17.78 -11.48 15.28
C ASP A 358 17.33 -11.07 16.70
N PRO A 359 17.02 -12.08 17.59
CA PRO A 359 16.59 -11.79 18.94
C PRO A 359 17.69 -11.08 19.72
N LEU A 360 17.32 -10.05 20.45
CA LEU A 360 18.22 -9.29 21.32
C LEU A 360 18.33 -9.98 22.68
N GLU A 361 19.47 -9.82 23.36
CA GLU A 361 19.65 -10.33 24.73
C GLU A 361 18.57 -9.79 25.70
N ALA A 362 18.15 -8.55 25.49
CA ALA A 362 17.08 -7.90 26.26
C ALA A 362 15.70 -8.53 26.04
N ASP A 363 15.49 -9.25 24.94
CA ASP A 363 14.21 -9.93 24.64
C ASP A 363 13.97 -11.12 25.58
N LYS A 364 15.04 -11.67 26.18
CA LYS A 364 15.02 -12.88 27.03
C LYS A 364 14.27 -14.02 26.34
N TRP A 365 14.51 -14.18 25.03
CA TRP A 365 13.78 -15.08 24.16
C TRP A 365 14.08 -16.53 24.46
N THR A 366 13.07 -17.31 24.82
CA THR A 366 13.18 -18.74 25.04
C THR A 366 12.81 -19.51 23.79
N VAL A 367 13.78 -20.26 23.23
CA VAL A 367 13.58 -20.96 21.95
C VAL A 367 12.75 -22.23 22.15
N LYS A 368 11.70 -22.39 21.35
CA LYS A 368 10.91 -23.63 21.27
C LYS A 368 11.73 -24.75 20.63
N LYS A 369 11.57 -25.97 21.13
CA LYS A 369 12.17 -27.18 20.56
C LYS A 369 11.43 -27.66 19.33
N ASP A 370 10.10 -27.57 19.37
CA ASP A 370 9.16 -27.94 18.29
C ASP A 370 7.82 -27.21 18.48
N ILE A 371 6.85 -27.46 17.59
CA ILE A 371 5.53 -26.80 17.63
C ILE A 371 4.70 -27.15 18.89
N ASN A 372 5.03 -28.23 19.59
CA ASN A 372 4.31 -28.70 20.78
C ASN A 372 4.98 -28.22 22.10
N ASP A 373 6.14 -27.58 21.99
CA ASP A 373 6.84 -27.05 23.17
C ASP A 373 6.12 -25.79 23.69
N GLU A 374 5.42 -25.94 24.80
CA GLU A 374 4.70 -24.84 25.45
C GLU A 374 5.61 -24.00 26.36
N SER A 375 6.84 -24.42 26.60
CA SER A 375 7.78 -23.71 27.49
C SER A 375 8.56 -22.59 26.82
N GLY A 376 8.65 -22.60 25.48
CA GLY A 376 9.36 -21.60 24.70
C GLY A 376 8.44 -20.48 24.21
N ASP A 377 9.02 -19.29 23.97
CA ASP A 377 8.32 -18.15 23.39
C ASP A 377 8.06 -18.34 21.89
N GLY A 378 9.04 -18.93 21.17
CA GLY A 378 8.97 -19.15 19.71
C GLY A 378 10.30 -19.62 19.14
N PHE A 379 10.44 -19.54 17.82
CA PHE A 379 11.60 -20.00 17.07
C PHE A 379 12.64 -18.90 16.84
N VAL A 380 13.81 -19.28 16.35
CA VAL A 380 14.88 -18.36 15.92
C VAL A 380 15.21 -18.62 14.46
N GLY A 381 15.29 -17.56 13.67
CA GLY A 381 15.56 -17.60 12.24
C GLY A 381 14.50 -16.88 11.43
N PHE A 382 14.62 -16.94 10.11
CA PHE A 382 13.60 -16.39 9.22
C PHE A 382 12.33 -17.23 9.28
N ILE A 383 11.18 -16.56 9.25
CA ILE A 383 9.89 -17.22 9.49
C ILE A 383 9.61 -18.38 8.52
N HIS A 384 9.96 -18.25 7.23
CA HIS A 384 9.74 -19.33 6.26
C HIS A 384 10.56 -20.59 6.61
N ASN A 385 11.80 -20.45 7.10
CA ASN A 385 12.58 -21.59 7.56
C ASN A 385 11.93 -22.27 8.77
N SER A 386 11.43 -21.46 9.72
CA SER A 386 10.72 -22.01 10.89
C SER A 386 9.45 -22.77 10.50
N VAL A 387 8.73 -22.29 9.48
CA VAL A 387 7.56 -22.99 8.91
C VAL A 387 7.99 -24.32 8.25
N ILE A 388 9.03 -24.30 7.43
CA ILE A 388 9.56 -25.51 6.77
C ILE A 388 9.97 -26.56 7.82
N GLU A 389 10.92 -26.20 8.66
CA GLU A 389 11.57 -27.12 9.61
C GLU A 389 10.63 -27.71 10.67
N ASN A 390 9.65 -26.91 11.11
CA ASN A 390 8.79 -27.30 12.23
C ASN A 390 7.38 -27.68 11.83
N TYR A 391 6.99 -27.48 10.57
CA TYR A 391 5.63 -27.74 10.13
C TYR A 391 5.54 -28.48 8.79
N LEU A 392 5.99 -27.89 7.69
CA LEU A 392 5.79 -28.45 6.36
C LEU A 392 6.57 -29.75 6.12
N ASP A 393 7.81 -29.88 6.61
CA ASP A 393 8.63 -31.10 6.50
C ASP A 393 7.99 -32.31 7.20
N HIS A 394 7.04 -32.06 8.10
CA HIS A 394 6.34 -33.07 8.89
C HIS A 394 4.85 -33.20 8.55
N HIS A 395 4.37 -32.44 7.56
CA HIS A 395 2.99 -32.43 7.16
C HIS A 395 2.69 -33.58 6.18
N GLU A 396 1.55 -34.28 6.34
CA GLU A 396 1.21 -35.46 5.51
C GLU A 396 0.91 -35.08 4.05
N SER A 397 0.28 -33.90 3.82
CA SER A 397 -0.15 -33.40 2.51
C SER A 397 0.02 -31.90 2.44
N PRO A 398 1.26 -31.37 2.39
CA PRO A 398 1.49 -29.92 2.38
C PRO A 398 0.91 -29.23 1.14
N GLU A 399 0.78 -29.94 0.01
CA GLU A 399 0.22 -29.46 -1.26
C GLU A 399 -1.27 -29.09 -1.17
N ASP A 400 -2.00 -29.63 -0.18
CA ASP A 400 -3.42 -29.36 0.03
C ASP A 400 -3.69 -28.11 0.89
N ILE A 401 -2.63 -27.44 1.38
CA ILE A 401 -2.73 -26.26 2.23
C ILE A 401 -3.04 -25.02 1.39
N GLU A 402 -3.88 -24.12 1.91
CA GLU A 402 -3.98 -22.75 1.42
C GLU A 402 -3.02 -21.83 2.18
N LEU A 403 -2.09 -21.21 1.44
CA LEU A 403 -1.06 -20.32 1.96
C LEU A 403 -1.46 -18.86 1.77
N TYR A 404 -1.54 -18.12 2.88
CA TYR A 404 -1.81 -16.68 2.92
C TYR A 404 -0.63 -15.95 3.53
N PHE A 405 -0.08 -14.96 2.83
CA PHE A 405 1.05 -14.21 3.40
C PHE A 405 1.07 -12.74 3.01
N CYS A 406 1.66 -11.94 3.91
CA CYS A 406 1.94 -10.53 3.69
C CYS A 406 3.09 -10.07 4.57
N GLY A 407 4.04 -9.34 3.99
CA GLY A 407 5.19 -8.81 4.71
C GLY A 407 6.19 -8.07 3.82
N PRO A 408 7.41 -7.88 4.30
CA PRO A 408 8.48 -7.28 3.50
C PRO A 408 8.76 -8.08 2.22
N PRO A 409 9.17 -7.44 1.09
CA PRO A 409 9.35 -8.10 -0.19
C PRO A 409 10.26 -9.35 -0.16
N LEU A 410 11.35 -9.30 0.60
CA LEU A 410 12.24 -10.48 0.76
C LEU A 410 11.55 -11.64 1.48
N MET A 411 10.67 -11.36 2.44
CA MET A 411 9.88 -12.39 3.10
C MET A 411 8.84 -12.96 2.14
N ASN A 412 8.10 -12.09 1.43
CA ASN A 412 7.10 -12.53 0.47
C ASN A 412 7.70 -13.45 -0.59
N ASN A 413 8.84 -13.07 -1.19
CA ASN A 413 9.53 -13.92 -2.17
C ASN A 413 9.96 -15.29 -1.59
N ALA A 414 10.44 -15.30 -0.33
CA ALA A 414 10.87 -16.54 0.30
C ALA A 414 9.69 -17.46 0.66
N VAL A 415 8.56 -16.86 1.11
CA VAL A 415 7.33 -17.60 1.45
C VAL A 415 6.63 -18.12 0.19
N GLN A 416 6.59 -17.31 -0.88
CA GLN A 416 6.06 -17.76 -2.17
C GLN A 416 6.84 -18.97 -2.68
N LYS A 417 8.19 -18.85 -2.71
CA LYS A 417 9.05 -19.97 -3.12
C LYS A 417 8.84 -21.21 -2.23
N MET A 418 8.68 -21.05 -0.94
CA MET A 418 8.34 -22.14 -0.02
C MET A 418 7.07 -22.85 -0.46
N GLY A 419 6.00 -22.11 -0.77
CA GLY A 419 4.76 -22.71 -1.26
C GLY A 419 4.95 -23.51 -2.55
N GLU A 420 5.67 -22.93 -3.53
CA GLU A 420 6.02 -23.60 -4.78
C GLU A 420 6.86 -24.88 -4.57
N ASP A 421 7.86 -24.82 -3.69
CA ASP A 421 8.76 -25.95 -3.38
C ASP A 421 8.02 -27.14 -2.70
N PHE A 422 6.93 -26.84 -1.96
CA PHE A 422 6.05 -27.85 -1.35
C PHE A 422 4.86 -28.25 -2.23
N GLY A 423 4.83 -27.78 -3.48
CA GLY A 423 3.84 -28.24 -4.48
C GLY A 423 2.46 -27.62 -4.34
N LEU A 424 2.31 -26.49 -3.65
CA LEU A 424 1.04 -25.79 -3.58
C LEU A 424 0.63 -25.29 -4.97
N ALA A 425 -0.64 -25.45 -5.33
CA ALA A 425 -1.16 -24.88 -6.57
C ALA A 425 -1.24 -23.35 -6.50
N ASP A 426 -1.07 -22.66 -7.64
CA ASP A 426 -1.06 -21.19 -7.70
C ASP A 426 -2.32 -20.57 -7.09
N GLU A 427 -3.48 -21.22 -7.28
CA GLU A 427 -4.75 -20.79 -6.70
C GLU A 427 -4.82 -20.91 -5.16
N ASN A 428 -3.94 -21.71 -4.57
CA ASN A 428 -3.82 -21.88 -3.13
C ASN A 428 -2.76 -20.96 -2.51
N ILE A 429 -1.99 -20.23 -3.33
CA ILE A 429 -1.00 -19.25 -2.88
C ILE A 429 -1.61 -17.84 -3.01
N ARG A 430 -1.91 -17.24 -1.88
CA ARG A 430 -2.53 -15.90 -1.79
C ARG A 430 -1.63 -14.94 -1.03
N PHE A 431 -1.40 -13.78 -1.58
CA PHE A 431 -0.57 -12.76 -0.92
C PHE A 431 -1.06 -11.34 -1.19
N ASP A 432 -0.70 -10.46 -0.28
CA ASP A 432 -0.83 -9.02 -0.46
C ASP A 432 0.57 -8.40 -0.53
N ASP A 433 0.81 -7.58 -1.56
CA ASP A 433 2.10 -6.92 -1.78
C ASP A 433 1.91 -5.40 -1.70
N PHE A 434 2.57 -4.80 -0.71
CA PHE A 434 2.49 -3.35 -0.50
C PHE A 434 3.35 -2.54 -1.47
N GLY A 435 4.00 -3.17 -2.43
CA GLY A 435 4.94 -2.56 -3.35
C GLY A 435 6.23 -2.13 -2.64
N GLY A 436 7.37 -2.39 -3.26
CA GLY A 436 8.70 -2.00 -2.77
C GLY A 436 9.18 -0.71 -3.38
#